data_e77f3420c1965a56ef448840a4e64d4b
#
_entry.id   e77f3420c1965a56ef448840a4e64d4b
#
_cell.length_a   1.000
_cell.length_b   1.000
_cell.length_c   1.000
_cell.angle_alpha   90.00
_cell.angle_beta   90.00
_cell.angle_gamma   90.00
#
_symmetry.space_group_name_H-M   'P 1'
#
loop_
_entity.id
_entity.type
_entity.pdbx_description
1 polymer ?
#
loop_
_entity_poly.entity_id
_entity_poly.type
_entity_poly.pdbx_seq_one_letter_code
_entity_poly.pdbx_strand_id
1 'polypeptide(L)'
;MWLHDVVAQTTEVLIAIATYLNNMNAVITYKEISDFIEKEFKIRPKFTTVDEKTFEVSYKPGVFMPAISVKFHIEAMHKDIVCLSYDCGTPASLMIAGVVACLEEKIPSGIEMNTMDKRVNIYPQRFKQIEKLLEYVTLSNLIFEDNSAHIILSII
;
A
#
# COMPACT_ATOMS: atom_id res chain seq x y z
N MET A 1 -47.48 10.21 14.31
CA MET A 1 -46.44 11.21 14.70
C MET A 1 -45.23 10.55 15.34
N TRP A 2 -45.45 9.79 16.39
CA TRP A 2 -44.37 9.04 17.04
C TRP A 2 -43.61 8.09 16.08
N LEU A 3 -44.31 7.32 15.24
CA LEU A 3 -43.72 6.39 14.29
C LEU A 3 -42.91 7.12 13.22
N HIS A 4 -43.36 8.28 12.77
CA HIS A 4 -42.66 9.12 11.79
C HIS A 4 -41.33 9.61 12.33
N ASP A 5 -41.28 10.02 13.59
CA ASP A 5 -40.04 10.49 14.24
C ASP A 5 -39.02 9.36 14.42
N VAL A 6 -39.49 8.16 14.79
CA VAL A 6 -38.63 6.98 14.91
C VAL A 6 -38.03 6.58 13.56
N VAL A 7 -38.82 6.61 12.49
CA VAL A 7 -38.34 6.31 11.13
C VAL A 7 -37.32 7.35 10.67
N ALA A 8 -37.56 8.63 10.92
CA ALA A 8 -36.65 9.70 10.57
C ALA A 8 -35.29 9.55 11.30
N GLN A 9 -35.30 9.31 12.60
CA GLN A 9 -34.10 9.10 13.40
C GLN A 9 -33.32 7.85 12.94
N THR A 10 -34.00 6.76 12.66
CA THR A 10 -33.36 5.53 12.14
C THR A 10 -32.70 5.77 10.80
N THR A 11 -33.34 6.53 9.91
CA THR A 11 -32.78 6.89 8.59
C THR A 11 -31.51 7.74 8.75
N GLU A 12 -31.53 8.73 9.65
CA GLU A 12 -30.36 9.56 9.93
C GLU A 12 -29.17 8.73 10.46
N VAL A 13 -29.44 7.80 11.37
CA VAL A 13 -28.40 6.88 11.91
C VAL A 13 -27.82 6.01 10.80
N LEU A 14 -28.66 5.45 9.92
CA LEU A 14 -28.20 4.63 8.80
C LEU A 14 -27.33 5.45 7.82
N ILE A 15 -27.71 6.68 7.51
CA ILE A 15 -26.94 7.59 6.66
C ILE A 15 -25.60 7.90 7.34
N ALA A 16 -25.59 8.18 8.63
CA ALA A 16 -24.35 8.46 9.37
C ALA A 16 -23.41 7.25 9.37
N ILE A 17 -23.93 6.04 9.59
CA ILE A 17 -23.14 4.80 9.52
C ILE A 17 -22.59 4.59 8.12
N ALA A 18 -23.40 4.74 7.09
CA ALA A 18 -22.97 4.60 5.69
C ALA A 18 -21.89 5.63 5.34
N THR A 19 -22.05 6.88 5.77
CA THR A 19 -21.06 7.94 5.55
C THR A 19 -19.75 7.62 6.28
N TYR A 20 -19.83 7.15 7.52
CA TYR A 20 -18.65 6.74 8.29
C TYR A 20 -17.91 5.59 7.62
N LEU A 21 -18.62 4.56 7.18
CA LEU A 21 -18.03 3.41 6.51
C LEU A 21 -17.46 3.74 5.14
N ASN A 22 -18.08 4.68 4.39
CA ASN A 22 -17.56 5.15 3.12
C ASN A 22 -16.27 5.98 3.25
N ASN A 23 -15.99 6.46 4.45
CA ASN A 23 -14.79 7.25 4.74
C ASN A 23 -13.84 6.53 5.71
N MET A 24 -13.83 5.20 5.68
CA MET A 24 -12.89 4.43 6.50
C MET A 24 -11.46 4.72 6.09
N ASN A 25 -10.65 5.04 7.09
CA ASN A 25 -9.24 5.35 6.92
C ASN A 25 -8.41 4.42 7.82
N ALA A 26 -7.53 3.65 7.20
CA ALA A 26 -6.54 2.86 7.92
C ALA A 26 -5.18 3.53 7.77
N VAL A 27 -4.48 3.71 8.88
CA VAL A 27 -3.14 4.33 8.89
C VAL A 27 -2.12 3.27 9.27
N ILE A 28 -1.11 3.11 8.42
CA ILE A 28 0.04 2.24 8.67
C ILE A 28 1.28 3.11 8.73
N THR A 29 1.99 3.10 9.85
CA THR A 29 3.22 3.86 9.98
C THR A 29 4.37 3.18 9.25
N TYR A 30 5.33 3.97 8.79
CA TYR A 30 6.56 3.43 8.18
C TYR A 30 7.35 2.56 9.16
N LYS A 31 7.28 2.89 10.45
CA LYS A 31 7.88 2.05 11.49
C LYS A 31 7.26 0.66 11.53
N GLU A 32 5.93 0.56 11.48
CA GLU A 32 5.24 -0.73 11.46
C GLU A 32 5.61 -1.55 10.22
N ILE A 33 5.71 -0.92 9.06
CA ILE A 33 6.13 -1.58 7.82
C ILE A 33 7.57 -2.07 7.94
N SER A 34 8.49 -1.23 8.44
CA SER A 34 9.88 -1.59 8.64
C SER A 34 10.06 -2.70 9.67
N ASP A 35 9.30 -2.68 10.76
CA ASP A 35 9.30 -3.73 11.78
C ASP A 35 8.84 -5.07 11.19
N PHE A 36 7.81 -5.06 10.37
CA PHE A 36 7.33 -6.25 9.67
C PHE A 36 8.39 -6.82 8.73
N ILE A 37 8.99 -5.98 7.88
CA ILE A 37 10.03 -6.40 6.93
C ILE A 37 11.25 -6.96 7.67
N GLU A 38 11.68 -6.33 8.76
CA GLU A 38 12.78 -6.80 9.57
C GLU A 38 12.50 -8.18 10.18
N LYS A 39 11.28 -8.38 10.67
CA LYS A 39 10.85 -9.67 11.22
C LYS A 39 10.87 -10.79 10.17
N GLU A 40 10.36 -10.53 8.98
CA GLU A 40 10.22 -11.56 7.94
C GLU A 40 11.49 -11.77 7.11
N PHE A 41 12.22 -10.70 6.80
CA PHE A 41 13.35 -10.72 5.86
C PHE A 41 14.71 -10.40 6.49
N LYS A 42 14.74 -10.05 7.77
CA LYS A 42 15.99 -9.71 8.50
C LYS A 42 16.73 -8.49 7.94
N ILE A 43 16.04 -7.62 7.26
CA ILE A 43 16.54 -6.33 6.78
C ILE A 43 15.62 -5.22 7.26
N ARG A 44 16.17 -4.05 7.55
CA ARG A 44 15.39 -2.90 8.00
C ARG A 44 15.51 -1.74 7.02
N PRO A 45 14.56 -1.60 6.09
CA PRO A 45 14.53 -0.46 5.19
C PRO A 45 14.05 0.80 5.91
N LYS A 46 14.41 1.95 5.36
CA LYS A 46 13.91 3.25 5.80
C LYS A 46 12.94 3.79 4.76
N PHE A 47 11.75 4.15 5.19
CA PHE A 47 10.73 4.77 4.35
C PHE A 47 10.66 6.27 4.61
N THR A 48 10.47 7.05 3.56
CA THR A 48 10.34 8.51 3.63
C THR A 48 9.26 8.97 2.64
N THR A 49 8.38 9.86 3.07
CA THR A 49 7.41 10.49 2.19
C THR A 49 8.10 11.55 1.33
N VAL A 50 7.89 11.49 0.02
CA VAL A 50 8.32 12.53 -0.94
C VAL A 50 7.17 13.48 -1.21
N ASP A 51 6.01 12.95 -1.57
CA ASP A 51 4.75 13.68 -1.74
C ASP A 51 3.56 12.73 -1.46
N GLU A 52 2.34 13.19 -1.64
CA GLU A 52 1.14 12.39 -1.36
C GLU A 52 1.04 11.07 -2.15
N LYS A 53 1.70 10.98 -3.29
CA LYS A 53 1.67 9.80 -4.17
C LYS A 53 3.03 9.12 -4.31
N THR A 54 4.05 9.62 -3.63
CA THR A 54 5.42 9.15 -3.79
C THR A 54 6.09 8.93 -2.45
N PHE A 55 6.70 7.77 -2.28
CA PHE A 55 7.55 7.46 -1.14
C PHE A 55 8.91 6.92 -1.59
N GLU A 56 9.90 7.07 -0.74
CA GLU A 56 11.23 6.57 -0.99
C GLU A 56 11.58 5.48 0.02
N VAL A 57 12.17 4.41 -0.48
CA VAL A 57 12.72 3.33 0.36
C VAL A 57 14.23 3.36 0.22
N SER A 58 14.94 3.43 1.33
CA SER A 58 16.40 3.33 1.34
C SER A 58 16.84 2.17 2.23
N TYR A 59 17.91 1.53 1.80
CA TYR A 59 18.50 0.39 2.48
C TYR A 59 20.01 0.39 2.28
N LYS A 60 20.74 0.09 3.35
CA LYS A 60 22.20 -0.04 3.31
C LYS A 60 22.58 -1.52 3.47
N PRO A 61 23.04 -2.20 2.40
CA PRO A 61 23.30 -3.64 2.43
C PRO A 61 24.45 -4.04 3.37
N GLY A 62 25.39 -3.14 3.62
CA GLY A 62 26.54 -3.39 4.48
C GLY A 62 27.24 -2.12 4.90
N VAL A 63 28.15 -2.23 5.89
CA VAL A 63 28.84 -1.08 6.47
C VAL A 63 29.67 -0.30 5.43
N PHE A 64 30.26 -1.02 4.47
CA PHE A 64 31.12 -0.43 3.44
C PHE A 64 30.41 -0.22 2.09
N MET A 65 29.12 -0.58 2.00
CA MET A 65 28.35 -0.40 0.77
C MET A 65 27.55 0.90 0.83
N PRO A 66 27.38 1.59 -0.30
CA PRO A 66 26.52 2.77 -0.34
C PRO A 66 25.05 2.37 -0.09
N ALA A 67 24.28 3.31 0.44
CA ALA A 67 22.85 3.13 0.57
C ALA A 67 22.19 3.09 -0.81
N ILE A 68 21.21 2.21 -0.95
CA ILE A 68 20.38 2.10 -2.15
C ILE A 68 19.07 2.82 -1.86
N SER A 69 18.65 3.71 -2.73
CA SER A 69 17.37 4.41 -2.62
C SER A 69 16.54 4.18 -3.86
N VAL A 70 15.26 3.91 -3.64
CA VAL A 70 14.27 3.70 -4.70
C VAL A 70 13.03 4.53 -4.39
N LYS A 71 12.60 5.35 -5.34
CA LYS A 71 11.36 6.11 -5.24
C LYS A 71 10.23 5.33 -5.91
N PHE A 72 9.11 5.19 -5.21
CA PHE A 72 7.91 4.58 -5.72
C PHE A 72 6.82 5.64 -5.86
N HIS A 73 6.18 5.66 -7.00
CA HIS A 73 5.10 6.59 -7.31
C HIS A 73 3.84 5.83 -7.73
N ILE A 74 2.68 6.22 -7.16
CA ILE A 74 1.40 5.66 -7.56
C ILE A 74 0.99 6.26 -8.89
N GLU A 75 1.02 5.45 -9.95
CA GLU A 75 0.62 5.86 -11.30
C GLU A 75 -0.89 5.79 -11.50
N ALA A 76 -1.50 4.73 -10.99
CA ALA A 76 -2.93 4.49 -11.13
C ALA A 76 -3.45 3.60 -10.01
N MET A 77 -4.68 3.82 -9.62
CA MET A 77 -5.43 2.97 -8.73
C MET A 77 -6.78 2.66 -9.35
N HIS A 78 -7.06 1.38 -9.48
CA HIS A 78 -8.35 0.88 -9.92
C HIS A 78 -8.90 -0.06 -8.84
N LYS A 79 -10.13 -0.49 -8.99
CA LYS A 79 -10.79 -1.37 -8.03
C LYS A 79 -9.95 -2.61 -7.67
N ASP A 80 -9.27 -3.18 -8.65
CA ASP A 80 -8.60 -4.48 -8.53
C ASP A 80 -7.07 -4.40 -8.58
N ILE A 81 -6.50 -3.23 -8.81
CA ILE A 81 -5.07 -3.07 -9.02
C ILE A 81 -4.55 -1.71 -8.57
N VAL A 82 -3.38 -1.71 -7.94
CA VAL A 82 -2.58 -0.52 -7.67
C VAL A 82 -1.32 -0.61 -8.51
N CYS A 83 -1.12 0.36 -9.40
CA CYS A 83 0.04 0.43 -10.28
C CYS A 83 1.04 1.45 -9.75
N LEU A 84 2.25 0.99 -9.50
CA LEU A 84 3.36 1.83 -9.07
C LEU A 84 4.43 1.86 -10.16
N SER A 85 5.06 3.00 -10.36
CA SER A 85 6.36 3.08 -11.02
C SER A 85 7.45 3.24 -9.97
N TYR A 86 8.68 2.85 -10.29
CA TYR A 86 9.80 3.13 -9.42
C TYR A 86 10.98 3.71 -10.20
N ASP A 87 11.74 4.56 -9.53
CA ASP A 87 12.92 5.21 -10.06
C ASP A 87 14.10 4.96 -9.12
N CYS A 88 15.21 4.52 -9.72
CA CYS A 88 16.47 4.24 -9.03
C CYS A 88 17.63 4.37 -10.02
N GLY A 89 18.84 4.59 -9.49
CA GLY A 89 20.04 4.62 -10.31
C GLY A 89 20.33 3.25 -10.96
N THR A 90 21.15 3.25 -12.01
CA THR A 90 21.53 2.03 -12.74
C THR A 90 22.06 0.90 -11.84
N PRO A 91 22.99 1.15 -10.88
CA PRO A 91 23.42 0.10 -9.96
C PRO A 91 22.29 -0.50 -9.13
N ALA A 92 21.38 0.34 -8.63
CA ALA A 92 20.22 -0.12 -7.88
C ALA A 92 19.25 -0.92 -8.76
N SER A 93 19.04 -0.53 -10.01
CA SER A 93 18.22 -1.28 -10.97
C SER A 93 18.75 -2.71 -11.18
N LEU A 94 20.06 -2.86 -11.36
CA LEU A 94 20.68 -4.18 -11.52
C LEU A 94 20.55 -5.04 -10.26
N MET A 95 20.69 -4.43 -9.08
CA MET A 95 20.50 -5.12 -7.82
C MET A 95 19.05 -5.56 -7.64
N ILE A 96 18.08 -4.70 -7.93
CA ILE A 96 16.65 -5.02 -7.84
C ILE A 96 16.32 -6.19 -8.76
N ALA A 97 16.77 -6.14 -10.01
CA ALA A 97 16.56 -7.22 -10.96
C ALA A 97 17.14 -8.55 -10.46
N GLY A 98 18.34 -8.52 -9.87
CA GLY A 98 18.98 -9.69 -9.28
C GLY A 98 18.23 -10.23 -8.06
N VAL A 99 17.78 -9.34 -7.18
CA VAL A 99 16.99 -9.71 -5.99
C VAL A 99 15.65 -10.31 -6.40
N VAL A 100 14.96 -9.71 -7.36
CA VAL A 100 13.68 -10.24 -7.88
C VAL A 100 13.87 -11.62 -8.47
N ALA A 101 14.90 -11.84 -9.28
CA ALA A 101 15.21 -13.15 -9.84
C ALA A 101 15.48 -14.22 -8.77
N CYS A 102 16.16 -13.84 -7.68
CA CYS A 102 16.44 -14.77 -6.57
C CYS A 102 15.23 -15.02 -5.66
N LEU A 103 14.29 -14.07 -5.57
CA LEU A 103 13.15 -14.13 -4.66
C LEU A 103 11.82 -14.41 -5.37
N GLU A 104 11.83 -14.72 -6.65
CA GLU A 104 10.62 -14.89 -7.47
C GLU A 104 9.59 -15.81 -6.82
N GLU A 105 10.04 -16.93 -6.22
CA GLU A 105 9.16 -17.87 -5.52
C GLU A 105 8.63 -17.32 -4.18
N LYS A 106 9.29 -16.32 -3.61
CA LYS A 106 8.94 -15.72 -2.31
C LYS A 106 8.08 -14.47 -2.45
N ILE A 107 7.98 -13.90 -3.64
CA ILE A 107 7.11 -12.74 -3.91
C ILE A 107 5.66 -13.24 -3.90
N PRO A 108 4.77 -12.65 -3.08
CA PRO A 108 3.36 -13.04 -3.07
C PRO A 108 2.74 -12.94 -4.47
N SER A 109 1.81 -13.85 -4.78
CA SER A 109 1.10 -13.85 -6.07
C SER A 109 0.33 -12.55 -6.36
N GLY A 110 0.04 -11.78 -5.33
CA GLY A 110 -0.61 -10.47 -5.45
C GLY A 110 0.32 -9.33 -5.87
N ILE A 111 1.62 -9.58 -6.03
CA ILE A 111 2.60 -8.58 -6.45
C ILE A 111 3.28 -9.06 -7.74
N GLU A 112 3.24 -8.24 -8.77
CA GLU A 112 3.94 -8.46 -10.02
C GLU A 112 4.95 -7.34 -10.24
N MET A 113 6.20 -7.69 -10.49
CA MET A 113 7.26 -6.73 -10.78
C MET A 113 7.73 -6.86 -12.22
N ASN A 114 7.78 -5.73 -12.92
CA ASN A 114 8.40 -5.63 -14.23
C ASN A 114 9.65 -4.75 -14.13
N THR A 115 10.82 -5.38 -14.08
CA THR A 115 12.08 -4.67 -13.88
C THR A 115 12.54 -3.94 -15.14
N MET A 116 12.09 -4.33 -16.31
CA MET A 116 12.41 -3.63 -17.56
C MET A 116 11.67 -2.29 -17.67
N ASP A 117 10.38 -2.30 -17.32
CA ASP A 117 9.54 -1.10 -17.35
C ASP A 117 9.55 -0.33 -16.02
N LYS A 118 10.23 -0.84 -15.01
CA LYS A 118 10.28 -0.28 -13.64
C LYS A 118 8.89 -0.05 -13.07
N ARG A 119 8.06 -1.09 -13.08
CA ARG A 119 6.69 -1.07 -12.59
C ARG A 119 6.43 -2.18 -11.61
N VAL A 120 5.55 -1.89 -10.67
CA VAL A 120 5.03 -2.86 -9.70
C VAL A 120 3.52 -2.79 -9.74
N ASN A 121 2.87 -3.92 -9.93
CA ASN A 121 1.43 -4.04 -9.85
C ASN A 121 1.06 -4.83 -8.61
N ILE A 122 0.15 -4.29 -7.80
CA ILE A 122 -0.37 -4.93 -6.61
C ILE A 122 -1.83 -5.25 -6.84
N TYR A 123 -2.18 -6.51 -6.63
CA TYR A 123 -3.55 -7.03 -6.77
C TYR A 123 -4.07 -7.40 -5.38
N PRO A 124 -4.77 -6.48 -4.70
CA PRO A 124 -5.21 -6.70 -3.31
C PRO A 124 -6.04 -7.96 -3.11
N GLN A 125 -6.88 -8.32 -4.09
CA GLN A 125 -7.76 -9.49 -4.02
C GLN A 125 -7.00 -10.83 -4.03
N ARG A 126 -5.74 -10.83 -4.43
CA ARG A 126 -4.91 -12.05 -4.43
C ARG A 126 -4.28 -12.35 -3.05
N PHE A 127 -4.48 -11.47 -2.08
CA PHE A 127 -4.02 -11.67 -0.70
C PHE A 127 -5.14 -12.32 0.11
N LYS A 128 -4.95 -13.56 0.54
CA LYS A 128 -5.95 -14.34 1.28
C LYS A 128 -6.40 -13.68 2.58
N GLN A 129 -5.51 -12.90 3.21
CA GLN A 129 -5.78 -12.23 4.48
C GLN A 129 -6.86 -11.15 4.37
N ILE A 130 -6.99 -10.54 3.18
CA ILE A 130 -7.89 -9.40 2.97
C ILE A 130 -8.96 -9.66 1.90
N GLU A 131 -8.93 -10.82 1.23
CA GLU A 131 -9.87 -11.11 0.14
C GLU A 131 -11.33 -11.02 0.60
N LYS A 132 -11.65 -11.52 1.79
CA LYS A 132 -13.00 -11.44 2.35
C LYS A 132 -13.43 -10.02 2.68
N LEU A 133 -12.50 -9.20 3.17
CA LEU A 133 -12.76 -7.78 3.42
C LEU A 133 -13.11 -7.06 2.12
N LEU A 134 -12.40 -7.37 1.05
CA LEU A 134 -12.58 -6.73 -0.25
C LEU A 134 -13.87 -7.14 -0.98
N GLU A 135 -14.62 -8.10 -0.45
CA GLU A 135 -16.00 -8.38 -0.90
C GLU A 135 -16.96 -7.25 -0.50
N TYR A 136 -16.65 -6.51 0.57
CA TYR A 136 -17.53 -5.47 1.13
C TYR A 136 -17.00 -4.06 0.94
N VAL A 137 -15.70 -3.91 0.81
CA VAL A 137 -15.04 -2.60 0.67
C VAL A 137 -14.13 -2.58 -0.54
N THR A 138 -13.88 -1.40 -1.07
CA THR A 138 -12.90 -1.18 -2.12
C THR A 138 -11.87 -0.15 -1.66
N LEU A 139 -10.67 -0.28 -2.17
CA LEU A 139 -9.60 0.71 -1.98
C LEU A 139 -9.91 1.92 -2.86
N SER A 140 -10.22 3.06 -2.25
CA SER A 140 -10.55 4.28 -3.00
C SER A 140 -9.38 5.24 -3.13
N ASN A 141 -8.46 5.27 -2.16
CA ASN A 141 -7.27 6.11 -2.24
C ASN A 141 -6.15 5.57 -1.35
N LEU A 142 -4.93 5.97 -1.69
CA LEU A 142 -3.74 5.70 -0.91
C LEU A 142 -2.89 6.98 -0.92
N ILE A 143 -2.62 7.53 0.26
CA ILE A 143 -1.92 8.79 0.43
C ILE A 143 -0.76 8.59 1.39
N PHE A 144 0.39 9.14 1.05
CA PHE A 144 1.57 9.16 1.91
C PHE A 144 1.68 10.52 2.59
N GLU A 145 1.70 10.52 3.91
CA GLU A 145 1.84 11.73 4.72
C GLU A 145 2.81 11.47 5.87
N ASP A 146 3.68 12.43 6.14
CA ASP A 146 4.66 12.35 7.23
C ASP A 146 5.39 11.00 7.25
N ASN A 147 5.14 10.20 8.25
CA ASN A 147 5.76 8.89 8.45
C ASN A 147 4.77 7.73 8.30
N SER A 148 3.75 7.90 7.47
CA SER A 148 2.69 6.90 7.35
C SER A 148 2.04 6.84 5.97
N ALA A 149 1.42 5.70 5.70
CA ALA A 149 0.53 5.49 4.56
C ALA A 149 -0.91 5.49 5.05
N HIS A 150 -1.76 6.29 4.42
CA HIS A 150 -3.19 6.40 4.69
C HIS A 150 -3.96 5.65 3.61
N ILE A 151 -4.67 4.61 4.00
CA ILE A 151 -5.47 3.77 3.11
C ILE A 151 -6.92 4.17 3.29
N ILE A 152 -7.55 4.68 2.24
CA ILE A 152 -8.94 5.11 2.26
C ILE A 152 -9.80 4.04 1.59
N LEU A 153 -10.78 3.53 2.32
CA LEU A 153 -11.68 2.47 1.91
C LEU A 153 -13.09 3.01 1.77
N SER A 154 -13.82 2.49 0.80
CA SER A 154 -15.23 2.78 0.58
C SER A 154 -16.04 1.48 0.53
N ILE A 155 -17.31 1.53 0.95
CA ILE A 155 -18.23 0.39 0.78
C ILE A 155 -18.56 0.25 -0.70
N ILE A 156 -18.59 -0.99 -1.14
CA ILE A 156 -19.03 -1.32 -2.51
C ILE A 156 -20.54 -1.13 -2.64
#